data_7200ec3b3d420ab94e4bb5fbde01cbdc
#
_entry.id   7200ec3b3d420ab94e4bb5fbde01cbdc
#
_cell.length_a   1.000
_cell.length_b   1.000
_cell.length_c   1.000
_cell.angle_alpha   90.00
_cell.angle_beta   90.00
_cell.angle_gamma   90.00
#
_symmetry.space_group_name_H-M   'P 1'
#
loop_
_entity.id
_entity.type
_entity.pdbx_description
1 polymer ?
#
loop_
_entity_poly.entity_id
_entity_poly.type
_entity_poly.pdbx_seq_one_letter_code
_entity_poly.pdbx_strand_id
1 'polypeptide(L)'
;QVLAQGGVIYGAGMDKNFNVVHKRAVNATERDELRGSKYVQSDMHNAYRLACEDLKAGRLVLFTGTPCQVDGIKALCPKGCEEHLICMDIVCHGVPSPRVWNDYKAYVERKYHGKIEKIDFRNKERFGWSDHWETVTINGKEHDSQVYMKMFYEHTFLREACYVCPYKNLQRISDISIADAWGVETANPEFDDNRGVSLVLINTQKGEKWFLDSLQECDYKECDLEKYMQEPLKRPFKKPD
;
A
#
# COMPACT_ATOMS: atom_id res chain seq x y z
N GLN A 1 -1.41 17.98 1.82
CA GLN A 1 -1.41 18.46 3.19
C GLN A 1 -0.02 18.37 3.82
N VAL A 2 0.61 17.18 4.01
CA VAL A 2 1.95 17.03 4.62
C VAL A 2 3.02 17.82 3.86
N LEU A 3 3.11 17.64 2.54
CA LEU A 3 4.09 18.38 1.71
C LEU A 3 3.84 19.89 1.72
N ALA A 4 2.60 20.37 1.79
CA ALA A 4 2.26 21.78 1.88
C ALA A 4 2.76 22.43 3.19
N GLN A 5 3.01 21.64 4.23
CA GLN A 5 3.57 22.06 5.51
C GLN A 5 5.10 21.88 5.58
N GLY A 6 5.77 21.62 4.43
CA GLY A 6 7.22 21.36 4.40
C GLY A 6 7.62 20.00 4.95
N GLY A 7 6.66 19.10 5.18
CA GLY A 7 6.89 17.74 5.64
C GLY A 7 7.37 16.80 4.54
N VAL A 8 7.56 15.55 4.90
CA VAL A 8 8.07 14.50 4.01
C VAL A 8 7.18 13.27 4.07
N ILE A 9 7.13 12.52 2.97
CA ILE A 9 6.35 11.29 2.85
C ILE A 9 7.30 10.12 2.60
N TYR A 10 7.06 9.02 3.31
CA TYR A 10 7.72 7.73 3.08
C TYR A 10 6.67 6.72 2.62
N GLY A 11 6.97 5.98 1.56
CA GLY A 11 6.06 4.97 1.03
C GLY A 11 6.71 4.05 0.01
N ALA A 12 5.99 3.00 -0.37
CA ALA A 12 6.46 2.03 -1.35
C ALA A 12 6.41 2.61 -2.77
N GLY A 13 7.55 2.64 -3.44
CA GLY A 13 7.72 3.01 -4.83
C GLY A 13 8.48 1.93 -5.59
N MET A 14 8.80 2.17 -6.86
CA MET A 14 9.67 1.32 -7.65
C MET A 14 11.00 2.00 -7.91
N ASP A 15 12.08 1.21 -7.93
CA ASP A 15 13.37 1.64 -8.46
C ASP A 15 13.40 1.50 -9.99
N LYS A 16 14.53 1.89 -10.60
CA LYS A 16 14.76 1.79 -12.06
C LYS A 16 14.74 0.35 -12.62
N ASN A 17 14.84 -0.65 -11.76
CA ASN A 17 14.80 -2.07 -12.11
C ASN A 17 13.46 -2.72 -11.74
N PHE A 18 12.45 -1.91 -11.44
CA PHE A 18 11.13 -2.36 -10.99
C PHE A 18 11.17 -3.21 -9.72
N ASN A 19 12.15 -2.99 -8.84
CA ASN A 19 12.10 -3.52 -7.49
C ASN A 19 11.27 -2.59 -6.62
N VAL A 20 10.47 -3.16 -5.72
CA VAL A 20 9.67 -2.36 -4.79
C VAL A 20 10.54 -1.96 -3.61
N VAL A 21 10.67 -0.66 -3.37
CA VAL A 21 11.52 -0.07 -2.33
C VAL A 21 10.76 1.02 -1.59
N HIS A 22 11.08 1.25 -0.33
CA HIS A 22 10.57 2.42 0.39
C HIS A 22 11.38 3.66 0.00
N LYS A 23 10.65 4.66 -0.46
CA LYS A 23 11.22 5.94 -0.94
C LYS A 23 10.77 7.08 -0.05
N ARG A 24 11.59 8.13 0.00
CA ARG A 24 11.32 9.43 0.59
C ARG A 24 10.84 10.37 -0.51
N ALA A 25 9.75 11.10 -0.27
CA ALA A 25 9.20 12.09 -1.20
C ALA A 25 9.09 13.46 -0.52
N VAL A 26 9.59 14.51 -1.18
CA VAL A 26 9.58 15.90 -0.70
C VAL A 26 8.77 16.84 -1.58
N ASN A 27 8.26 16.36 -2.69
CA ASN A 27 7.44 17.11 -3.64
C ASN A 27 6.37 16.22 -4.28
N ALA A 28 5.46 16.83 -5.03
CA ALA A 28 4.32 16.13 -5.65
C ALA A 28 4.76 15.06 -6.66
N THR A 29 5.80 15.31 -7.46
CA THR A 29 6.29 14.35 -8.46
C THR A 29 6.81 13.08 -7.78
N GLU A 30 7.63 13.22 -6.74
CA GLU A 30 8.14 12.08 -5.97
C GLU A 30 7.02 11.35 -5.22
N ARG A 31 6.01 12.09 -4.66
CA ARG A 31 4.82 11.49 -4.06
C ARG A 31 4.06 10.62 -5.06
N ASP A 32 3.92 11.08 -6.30
CA ASP A 32 3.14 10.38 -7.32
C ASP A 32 3.82 9.05 -7.73
N GLU A 33 5.14 8.90 -7.58
CA GLU A 33 5.84 7.62 -7.74
C GLU A 33 5.46 6.58 -6.67
N LEU A 34 4.90 7.02 -5.53
CA LEU A 34 4.44 6.14 -4.46
C LEU A 34 3.02 5.62 -4.69
N ARG A 35 2.27 6.19 -5.64
CA ARG A 35 0.89 5.79 -5.94
C ARG A 35 0.81 4.43 -6.62
N GLY A 36 -0.36 3.83 -6.55
CA GLY A 36 -0.66 2.51 -7.14
C GLY A 36 -0.23 1.33 -6.26
N SER A 37 -0.93 0.23 -6.41
CA SER A 37 -0.68 -1.00 -5.66
C SER A 37 0.63 -1.67 -6.10
N LYS A 38 1.39 -2.17 -5.14
CA LYS A 38 2.61 -2.99 -5.38
C LYS A 38 2.49 -4.25 -4.55
N TYR A 39 2.24 -5.37 -5.22
CA TYR A 39 2.02 -6.66 -4.56
C TYR A 39 3.33 -7.41 -4.32
N VAL A 40 4.30 -6.73 -3.73
CA VAL A 40 5.63 -7.25 -3.37
C VAL A 40 6.06 -6.59 -2.07
N GLN A 41 6.80 -7.30 -1.23
CA GLN A 41 7.41 -6.67 -0.07
C GLN A 41 8.40 -5.59 -0.52
N SER A 42 8.19 -4.35 -0.06
CA SER A 42 9.15 -3.29 -0.32
C SER A 42 10.42 -3.46 0.52
N ASP A 43 11.57 -3.25 -0.09
CA ASP A 43 12.83 -3.14 0.63
C ASP A 43 12.88 -1.80 1.37
N MET A 44 13.12 -1.86 2.67
CA MET A 44 13.16 -0.67 3.51
C MET A 44 14.47 0.11 3.37
N HIS A 45 15.55 -0.52 2.87
CA HIS A 45 16.87 0.10 2.79
C HIS A 45 17.18 0.96 4.03
N ASN A 46 17.33 2.26 3.82
CA ASN A 46 17.59 3.24 4.89
C ASN A 46 16.36 4.11 5.24
N ALA A 47 15.16 3.75 4.78
CA ALA A 47 13.94 4.56 4.96
C ALA A 47 13.65 4.87 6.43
N TYR A 48 13.77 3.88 7.31
CA TYR A 48 13.58 4.10 8.75
C TYR A 48 14.58 5.08 9.34
N ARG A 49 15.87 4.94 8.99
CA ARG A 49 16.92 5.83 9.46
C ARG A 49 16.67 7.27 8.99
N LEU A 50 16.36 7.45 7.70
CA LEU A 50 16.07 8.77 7.13
C LEU A 50 14.79 9.38 7.74
N ALA A 51 13.75 8.59 7.99
CA ALA A 51 12.55 9.08 8.67
C ALA A 51 12.84 9.55 10.09
N CYS A 52 13.68 8.83 10.84
CA CYS A 52 14.11 9.25 12.16
C CYS A 52 14.99 10.53 12.12
N GLU A 53 15.80 10.70 11.08
CA GLU A 53 16.59 11.92 10.87
C GLU A 53 15.71 13.13 10.55
N ASP A 54 14.69 12.94 9.68
CA ASP A 54 13.71 13.99 9.38
C ASP A 54 12.90 14.38 10.63
N LEU A 55 12.47 13.42 11.44
CA LEU A 55 11.77 13.65 12.71
C LEU A 55 12.66 14.45 13.71
N LYS A 56 13.94 14.07 13.87
CA LYS A 56 14.89 14.78 14.71
C LYS A 56 15.15 16.22 14.22
N ALA A 57 15.03 16.45 12.93
CA ALA A 57 15.13 17.79 12.33
C ALA A 57 13.82 18.62 12.48
N GLY A 58 12.83 18.10 13.22
CA GLY A 58 11.54 18.77 13.46
C GLY A 58 10.60 18.74 12.26
N ARG A 59 10.83 17.88 11.29
CA ARG A 59 9.96 17.75 10.11
C ARG A 59 8.75 16.89 10.42
N LEU A 60 7.63 17.26 9.84
CA LEU A 60 6.45 16.42 9.78
C LEU A 60 6.71 15.24 8.83
N VAL A 61 6.48 14.02 9.29
CA VAL A 61 6.70 12.79 8.53
C VAL A 61 5.39 12.02 8.40
N LEU A 62 4.94 11.79 7.17
CA LEU A 62 3.93 10.78 6.88
C LEU A 62 4.63 9.48 6.46
N PHE A 63 4.46 8.44 7.24
CA PHE A 63 4.98 7.12 6.91
C PHE A 63 3.83 6.19 6.50
N THR A 64 3.87 5.71 5.25
CA THR A 64 2.86 4.79 4.72
C THR A 64 3.48 3.42 4.48
N GLY A 65 2.77 2.34 4.80
CA GLY A 65 3.30 0.99 4.58
C GLY A 65 2.35 -0.11 5.02
N THR A 66 2.86 -1.32 5.09
CA THR A 66 2.14 -2.42 5.74
C THR A 66 2.17 -2.23 7.27
N PRO A 67 1.24 -2.84 8.04
CA PRO A 67 1.23 -2.67 9.50
C PRO A 67 2.56 -3.00 10.17
N CYS A 68 3.22 -4.08 9.76
CA CYS A 68 4.52 -4.46 10.31
C CYS A 68 5.64 -3.45 9.99
N GLN A 69 5.54 -2.72 8.87
CA GLN A 69 6.48 -1.63 8.54
C GLN A 69 6.19 -0.39 9.37
N VAL A 70 4.91 -0.08 9.58
CA VAL A 70 4.48 1.01 10.46
C VAL A 70 4.90 0.75 11.90
N ASP A 71 4.75 -0.47 12.40
CA ASP A 71 5.23 -0.84 13.74
C ASP A 71 6.74 -0.63 13.88
N GLY A 72 7.50 -0.98 12.84
CA GLY A 72 8.94 -0.77 12.80
C GLY A 72 9.34 0.70 12.95
N ILE A 73 8.69 1.63 12.24
CA ILE A 73 9.02 3.06 12.39
C ILE A 73 8.55 3.61 13.73
N LYS A 74 7.41 3.17 14.26
CA LYS A 74 6.94 3.59 15.58
C LYS A 74 7.90 3.15 16.69
N ALA A 75 8.42 1.92 16.60
CA ALA A 75 9.43 1.42 17.55
C ALA A 75 10.76 2.18 17.49
N LEU A 76 11.09 2.77 16.33
CA LEU A 76 12.32 3.52 16.11
C LEU A 76 12.15 5.04 16.29
N CYS A 77 10.89 5.51 16.46
CA CYS A 77 10.59 6.92 16.57
C CYS A 77 11.39 7.58 17.72
N PRO A 78 12.12 8.66 17.48
CA PRO A 78 12.87 9.35 18.53
C PRO A 78 11.89 9.91 19.56
N LYS A 79 12.25 9.79 20.85
CA LYS A 79 11.44 10.34 21.97
C LYS A 79 11.15 11.83 21.79
N GLY A 80 9.89 12.20 21.94
CA GLY A 80 9.42 13.58 21.78
C GLY A 80 9.14 13.98 20.33
N CYS A 81 9.26 13.04 19.36
CA CYS A 81 8.95 13.30 17.96
C CYS A 81 7.62 12.63 17.53
N GLU A 82 6.92 11.97 18.44
CA GLU A 82 5.74 11.15 18.14
C GLU A 82 4.60 11.96 17.49
N GLU A 83 4.46 13.23 17.88
CA GLU A 83 3.45 14.13 17.30
C GLU A 83 3.78 14.56 15.85
N HIS A 84 5.04 14.49 15.46
CA HIS A 84 5.47 14.79 14.08
C HIS A 84 5.44 13.56 13.16
N LEU A 85 5.21 12.35 13.71
CA LEU A 85 5.09 11.12 12.95
C LEU A 85 3.62 10.76 12.75
N ILE A 86 3.14 10.84 11.51
CA ILE A 86 1.82 10.34 11.11
C ILE A 86 2.02 8.99 10.44
N CYS A 87 1.32 7.99 10.92
CA CYS A 87 1.39 6.63 10.40
C CYS A 87 0.09 6.26 9.66
N MET A 88 0.24 5.80 8.43
CA MET A 88 -0.87 5.26 7.65
C MET A 88 -0.53 3.85 7.18
N ASP A 89 -1.33 2.86 7.55
CA ASP A 89 -1.14 1.51 7.05
C ASP A 89 -2.26 1.09 6.08
N ILE A 90 -2.01 0.00 5.39
CA ILE A 90 -3.03 -0.67 4.57
C ILE A 90 -3.60 -1.87 5.33
N VAL A 91 -4.85 -2.24 5.02
CA VAL A 91 -5.39 -3.55 5.40
C VAL A 91 -4.67 -4.59 4.55
N CYS A 92 -3.61 -5.17 5.12
CA CYS A 92 -2.61 -5.92 4.38
C CYS A 92 -3.03 -7.38 4.17
N HIS A 93 -3.14 -7.79 2.92
CA HIS A 93 -3.41 -9.18 2.53
C HIS A 93 -2.22 -10.12 2.82
N GLY A 94 -1.01 -9.60 2.81
CA GLY A 94 0.27 -10.29 2.86
C GLY A 94 1.16 -9.82 1.73
N VAL A 95 2.43 -10.17 1.77
CA VAL A 95 3.39 -9.75 0.75
C VAL A 95 4.19 -10.92 0.21
N PRO A 96 4.34 -11.02 -1.12
CA PRO A 96 5.29 -11.92 -1.75
C PRO A 96 6.73 -11.51 -1.49
N SER A 97 7.63 -12.49 -1.54
CA SER A 97 9.07 -12.26 -1.51
C SER A 97 9.55 -11.48 -2.75
N PRO A 98 10.51 -10.54 -2.62
CA PRO A 98 11.17 -9.92 -3.77
C PRO A 98 11.81 -10.93 -4.74
N ARG A 99 12.23 -12.11 -4.26
CA ARG A 99 12.76 -13.17 -5.11
C ARG A 99 11.71 -13.67 -6.11
N VAL A 100 10.49 -13.96 -5.64
CA VAL A 100 9.40 -14.40 -6.52
C VAL A 100 9.08 -13.33 -7.57
N TRP A 101 9.08 -12.08 -7.16
CA TRP A 101 8.90 -10.96 -8.08
C TRP A 101 10.00 -10.89 -9.15
N ASN A 102 11.25 -11.08 -8.78
CA ASN A 102 12.38 -11.12 -9.72
C ASN A 102 12.28 -12.28 -10.71
N ASP A 103 11.87 -13.46 -10.23
CA ASP A 103 11.65 -14.63 -11.08
C ASP A 103 10.49 -14.38 -12.06
N TYR A 104 9.43 -13.71 -11.62
CA TYR A 104 8.31 -13.33 -12.48
C TYR A 104 8.73 -12.30 -13.54
N LYS A 105 9.46 -11.25 -13.18
CA LYS A 105 10.02 -10.29 -14.15
C LYS A 105 10.83 -11.01 -15.22
N ALA A 106 11.75 -11.90 -14.80
CA ALA A 106 12.58 -12.67 -15.73
C ALA A 106 11.75 -13.61 -16.64
N TYR A 107 10.66 -14.19 -16.11
CA TYR A 107 9.72 -14.98 -16.91
C TYR A 107 9.05 -14.13 -17.99
N VAL A 108 8.52 -12.97 -17.63
CA VAL A 108 7.82 -12.07 -18.55
C VAL A 108 8.77 -11.53 -19.63
N GLU A 109 9.98 -11.10 -19.25
CA GLU A 109 11.01 -10.64 -20.21
C GLU A 109 11.39 -11.73 -21.22
N ARG A 110 11.54 -12.99 -20.78
CA ARG A 110 11.79 -14.13 -21.69
C ARG A 110 10.59 -14.39 -22.59
N LYS A 111 9.38 -14.37 -22.04
CA LYS A 111 8.14 -14.66 -22.79
C LYS A 111 7.90 -13.67 -23.92
N TYR A 112 8.20 -12.39 -23.70
CA TYR A 112 7.96 -11.32 -24.68
C TYR A 112 9.23 -10.81 -25.36
N HIS A 113 10.37 -11.49 -25.15
CA HIS A 113 11.66 -11.21 -25.83
C HIS A 113 12.12 -9.76 -25.70
N GLY A 114 12.01 -9.16 -24.49
CA GLY A 114 12.41 -7.78 -24.27
C GLY A 114 12.57 -7.44 -22.80
N LYS A 115 12.90 -6.19 -22.52
CA LYS A 115 12.99 -5.66 -21.17
C LYS A 115 11.70 -4.96 -20.76
N ILE A 116 11.36 -5.05 -19.49
CA ILE A 116 10.21 -4.34 -18.92
C ILE A 116 10.50 -2.84 -18.95
N GLU A 117 9.58 -2.06 -19.50
CA GLU A 117 9.61 -0.60 -19.60
C GLU A 117 8.66 0.06 -18.61
N LYS A 118 7.50 -0.60 -18.34
CA LYS A 118 6.47 -0.14 -17.42
C LYS A 118 5.76 -1.34 -16.79
N ILE A 119 5.31 -1.16 -15.56
CA ILE A 119 4.49 -2.15 -14.83
C ILE A 119 3.33 -1.42 -14.16
N ASP A 120 2.15 -1.97 -14.33
CA ASP A 120 0.98 -1.68 -13.52
C ASP A 120 0.45 -3.00 -12.95
N PHE A 121 0.50 -3.16 -11.63
CA PHE A 121 -0.01 -4.37 -10.95
C PHE A 121 -1.53 -4.48 -10.97
N ARG A 122 -2.22 -3.37 -11.20
CA ARG A 122 -3.68 -3.33 -11.22
C ARG A 122 -4.12 -2.19 -12.13
N ASN A 123 -4.23 -2.50 -13.41
CA ASN A 123 -4.60 -1.51 -14.44
C ASN A 123 -6.10 -1.21 -14.36
N LYS A 124 -6.45 -0.31 -13.45
CA LYS A 124 -7.84 0.08 -13.19
C LYS A 124 -8.46 0.88 -14.35
N GLU A 125 -7.65 1.61 -15.09
CA GLU A 125 -8.14 2.40 -16.23
C GLU A 125 -8.71 1.51 -17.33
N ARG A 126 -8.11 0.33 -17.51
CA ARG A 126 -8.48 -0.60 -18.58
C ARG A 126 -9.48 -1.66 -18.13
N PHE A 127 -9.39 -2.15 -16.91
CA PHE A 127 -10.16 -3.30 -16.43
C PHE A 127 -11.13 -2.97 -15.29
N GLY A 128 -11.17 -1.71 -14.84
CA GLY A 128 -11.92 -1.33 -13.65
C GLY A 128 -11.23 -1.74 -12.35
N TRP A 129 -11.83 -1.39 -11.23
CA TRP A 129 -11.19 -1.62 -9.93
C TRP A 129 -11.47 -3.00 -9.33
N SER A 130 -12.57 -3.64 -9.74
CA SER A 130 -12.94 -4.98 -9.28
C SER A 130 -12.07 -6.08 -9.89
N ASP A 131 -11.53 -5.86 -11.10
CA ASP A 131 -10.68 -6.81 -11.78
C ASP A 131 -9.19 -6.57 -11.48
N HIS A 132 -8.46 -7.69 -11.31
CA HIS A 132 -7.05 -7.65 -10.93
C HIS A 132 -6.19 -8.15 -12.09
N TRP A 133 -5.92 -7.24 -13.04
CA TRP A 133 -5.04 -7.48 -14.16
C TRP A 133 -3.76 -6.68 -14.00
N GLU A 134 -2.63 -7.38 -14.05
CA GLU A 134 -1.34 -6.72 -14.25
C GLU A 134 -1.09 -6.43 -15.74
N THR A 135 -0.54 -5.27 -16.02
CA THR A 135 -0.10 -4.86 -17.36
C THR A 135 1.39 -4.57 -17.33
N VAL A 136 2.15 -5.18 -18.23
CA VAL A 136 3.56 -4.87 -18.45
C VAL A 136 3.79 -4.34 -19.85
N THR A 137 4.62 -3.30 -19.99
CA THR A 137 5.04 -2.78 -21.30
C THR A 137 6.42 -3.32 -21.63
N ILE A 138 6.55 -3.96 -22.79
CA ILE A 138 7.81 -4.51 -23.33
C ILE A 138 7.86 -4.20 -24.82
N ASN A 139 8.98 -3.65 -25.31
CA ASN A 139 9.15 -3.22 -26.71
C ASN A 139 8.03 -2.31 -27.19
N GLY A 140 7.59 -1.37 -26.34
CA GLY A 140 6.49 -0.43 -26.60
C GLY A 140 5.09 -1.05 -26.69
N LYS A 141 4.94 -2.35 -26.36
CA LYS A 141 3.64 -3.06 -26.37
C LYS A 141 3.20 -3.41 -24.97
N GLU A 142 1.92 -3.25 -24.70
CA GLU A 142 1.29 -3.68 -23.45
C GLU A 142 0.89 -5.16 -23.53
N HIS A 143 1.16 -5.87 -22.45
CA HIS A 143 0.83 -7.28 -22.26
C HIS A 143 0.10 -7.43 -20.93
N ASP A 144 -1.15 -7.85 -21.01
CA ASP A 144 -1.99 -8.07 -19.84
C ASP A 144 -1.91 -9.51 -19.37
N SER A 145 -1.95 -9.70 -18.07
CA SER A 145 -1.90 -11.02 -17.44
C SER A 145 -2.61 -11.00 -16.09
N GLN A 146 -3.04 -12.17 -15.62
CA GLN A 146 -3.52 -12.40 -14.27
C GLN A 146 -2.67 -13.42 -13.51
N VAL A 147 -1.55 -13.84 -14.10
CA VAL A 147 -0.75 -14.96 -13.56
C VAL A 147 -0.23 -14.62 -12.18
N TYR A 148 0.41 -13.45 -12.02
CA TYR A 148 0.95 -13.03 -10.73
C TYR A 148 -0.15 -12.79 -9.71
N MET A 149 -1.23 -12.12 -10.13
CA MET A 149 -2.35 -11.80 -9.25
C MET A 149 -3.13 -13.04 -8.80
N LYS A 150 -3.34 -14.03 -9.67
CA LYS A 150 -3.94 -15.31 -9.27
C LYS A 150 -3.12 -16.02 -8.20
N MET A 151 -1.81 -16.18 -8.42
CA MET A 151 -0.91 -16.76 -7.41
C MET A 151 -0.92 -15.98 -6.09
N PHE A 152 -1.04 -14.64 -6.15
CA PHE A 152 -1.15 -13.80 -4.97
C PHE A 152 -2.43 -14.09 -4.17
N TYR A 153 -3.58 -14.14 -4.84
CA TYR A 153 -4.88 -14.40 -4.20
C TYR A 153 -5.07 -15.86 -3.78
N GLU A 154 -4.36 -16.80 -4.40
CA GLU A 154 -4.27 -18.20 -3.96
C GLU A 154 -3.34 -18.37 -2.75
N HIS A 155 -2.67 -17.30 -2.31
CA HIS A 155 -1.74 -17.27 -1.17
C HIS A 155 -0.52 -18.18 -1.31
N THR A 156 -0.16 -18.62 -2.52
CA THR A 156 0.85 -19.66 -2.73
C THR A 156 2.28 -19.21 -2.45
N PHE A 157 2.55 -17.89 -2.45
CA PHE A 157 3.92 -17.37 -2.32
C PHE A 157 4.05 -16.17 -1.36
N LEU A 158 3.14 -16.04 -0.42
CA LEU A 158 3.29 -15.05 0.64
C LEU A 158 4.47 -15.41 1.54
N ARG A 159 5.05 -14.42 2.19
CA ARG A 159 6.10 -14.68 3.19
C ARG A 159 5.53 -15.49 4.36
N GLU A 160 6.36 -16.40 4.92
CA GLU A 160 5.97 -17.24 6.05
C GLU A 160 5.36 -16.44 7.21
N ALA A 161 5.96 -15.30 7.56
CA ALA A 161 5.44 -14.43 8.61
C ALA A 161 4.03 -13.88 8.33
N CYS A 162 3.58 -13.85 7.06
CA CYS A 162 2.24 -13.36 6.72
C CYS A 162 1.14 -14.36 7.09
N TYR A 163 1.45 -15.67 7.19
CA TYR A 163 0.49 -16.70 7.59
C TYR A 163 0.25 -16.75 9.11
N VAL A 164 1.11 -16.09 9.89
CA VAL A 164 0.99 -15.97 11.35
C VAL A 164 1.03 -14.50 11.79
N CYS A 165 0.63 -13.59 10.92
CA CYS A 165 0.76 -12.15 11.09
C CYS A 165 -0.08 -11.63 12.27
N PRO A 166 0.54 -11.00 13.29
CA PRO A 166 -0.18 -10.50 14.46
C PRO A 166 -1.00 -9.23 14.18
N TYR A 167 -0.81 -8.59 13.02
CA TYR A 167 -1.47 -7.33 12.65
C TYR A 167 -2.79 -7.53 11.90
N LYS A 168 -3.21 -8.77 11.65
CA LYS A 168 -4.47 -9.07 10.96
C LYS A 168 -5.63 -9.14 11.95
N ASN A 169 -6.05 -7.98 12.41
CA ASN A 169 -7.15 -7.78 13.35
C ASN A 169 -7.61 -6.31 13.30
N LEU A 170 -8.60 -5.94 14.10
CA LEU A 170 -9.12 -4.59 14.22
C LEU A 170 -8.32 -3.68 15.16
N GLN A 171 -7.38 -4.22 15.94
CA GLN A 171 -6.49 -3.42 16.78
C GLN A 171 -5.36 -2.85 15.92
N ARG A 172 -5.68 -1.76 15.23
CA ARG A 172 -4.74 -1.12 14.30
C ARG A 172 -3.67 -0.33 15.06
N ILE A 173 -2.45 -0.34 14.53
CA ILE A 173 -1.31 0.32 15.15
C ILE A 173 -0.99 1.69 14.55
N SER A 174 -1.51 1.98 13.36
CA SER A 174 -1.36 3.25 12.65
C SER A 174 -2.37 4.30 13.13
N ASP A 175 -2.17 5.54 12.74
CA ASP A 175 -3.17 6.60 12.98
C ASP A 175 -4.39 6.44 12.07
N ILE A 176 -4.15 6.02 10.83
CA ILE A 176 -5.17 5.77 9.80
C ILE A 176 -4.84 4.45 9.10
N SER A 177 -5.86 3.61 8.85
CA SER A 177 -5.72 2.44 7.97
C SER A 177 -6.59 2.60 6.73
N ILE A 178 -6.08 2.22 5.57
CA ILE A 178 -6.81 2.27 4.31
C ILE A 178 -6.92 0.89 3.66
N ALA A 179 -8.04 0.65 2.99
CA ALA A 179 -8.30 -0.57 2.22
C ALA A 179 -9.14 -0.26 0.99
N ASP A 180 -9.27 -1.21 0.08
CA ASP A 180 -10.38 -1.20 -0.87
C ASP A 180 -11.70 -1.47 -0.12
N ALA A 181 -12.76 -0.71 -0.42
CA ALA A 181 -14.08 -0.87 0.21
C ALA A 181 -14.88 -1.99 -0.47
N TRP A 182 -14.40 -3.23 -0.40
CA TRP A 182 -15.12 -4.39 -0.95
C TRP A 182 -16.51 -4.51 -0.34
N GLY A 183 -17.53 -4.64 -1.19
CA GLY A 183 -18.94 -4.66 -0.79
C GLY A 183 -19.64 -3.31 -0.99
N VAL A 184 -18.93 -2.27 -1.46
CA VAL A 184 -19.51 -0.95 -1.73
C VAL A 184 -20.65 -1.01 -2.72
N GLU A 185 -20.56 -1.87 -3.72
CA GLU A 185 -21.58 -2.11 -4.74
C GLU A 185 -22.94 -2.54 -4.15
N THR A 186 -22.93 -3.12 -2.97
CA THR A 186 -24.14 -3.54 -2.25
C THR A 186 -24.49 -2.58 -1.11
N ALA A 187 -23.47 -2.14 -0.35
CA ALA A 187 -23.68 -1.35 0.87
C ALA A 187 -23.93 0.13 0.60
N ASN A 188 -23.26 0.68 -0.41
CA ASN A 188 -23.34 2.09 -0.82
C ASN A 188 -23.13 2.23 -2.34
N PRO A 189 -24.07 1.74 -3.16
CA PRO A 189 -23.93 1.68 -4.63
C PRO A 189 -23.73 3.05 -5.29
N GLU A 190 -24.15 4.14 -4.64
CA GLU A 190 -23.93 5.50 -5.11
C GLU A 190 -22.45 5.93 -5.15
N PHE A 191 -21.56 5.19 -4.46
CA PHE A 191 -20.11 5.40 -4.48
C PHE A 191 -19.39 4.51 -5.48
N ASP A 192 -20.06 3.49 -6.02
CA ASP A 192 -19.43 2.56 -6.97
C ASP A 192 -19.44 3.12 -8.40
N ASP A 193 -18.33 3.70 -8.79
CA ASP A 193 -18.09 4.20 -10.16
C ASP A 193 -17.09 3.33 -10.95
N ASN A 194 -16.76 2.14 -10.44
CA ASN A 194 -15.75 1.22 -10.96
C ASN A 194 -14.31 1.80 -11.02
N ARG A 195 -14.02 2.90 -10.31
CA ARG A 195 -12.67 3.46 -10.15
C ARG A 195 -12.01 3.03 -8.85
N GLY A 196 -12.84 2.62 -7.90
CA GLY A 196 -12.47 2.14 -6.59
C GLY A 196 -12.71 3.15 -5.47
N VAL A 197 -13.28 2.63 -4.41
CA VAL A 197 -13.59 3.36 -3.19
C VAL A 197 -12.66 2.88 -2.08
N SER A 198 -12.16 3.81 -1.28
CA SER A 198 -11.32 3.49 -0.12
C SER A 198 -12.16 3.35 1.13
N LEU A 199 -11.99 2.23 1.84
CA LEU A 199 -12.38 2.12 3.25
C LEU A 199 -11.29 2.78 4.09
N VAL A 200 -11.68 3.70 4.97
CA VAL A 200 -10.77 4.41 5.88
C VAL A 200 -11.15 4.09 7.32
N LEU A 201 -10.22 3.55 8.08
CA LEU A 201 -10.36 3.32 9.51
C LEU A 201 -9.54 4.39 10.26
N ILE A 202 -10.21 5.16 11.10
CA ILE A 202 -9.58 6.15 11.97
C ILE A 202 -9.25 5.49 13.30
N ASN A 203 -7.98 5.39 13.63
CA ASN A 203 -7.54 4.58 14.77
C ASN A 203 -7.09 5.42 15.97
N THR A 204 -6.74 6.70 15.77
CA THR A 204 -6.30 7.61 16.83
C THR A 204 -6.91 9.01 16.66
N GLN A 205 -6.92 9.80 17.73
CA GLN A 205 -7.34 11.21 17.67
C GLN A 205 -6.44 12.04 16.70
N LYS A 206 -5.15 11.72 16.62
CA LYS A 206 -4.25 12.33 15.64
C LYS A 206 -4.66 11.97 14.22
N GLY A 207 -4.99 10.72 13.95
CA GLY A 207 -5.52 10.26 12.66
C GLY A 207 -6.83 10.97 12.29
N GLU A 208 -7.74 11.12 13.24
CA GLU A 208 -9.00 11.82 13.04
C GLU A 208 -8.77 13.27 12.61
N LYS A 209 -7.94 14.01 13.32
CA LYS A 209 -7.60 15.38 12.96
C LYS A 209 -7.06 15.48 11.54
N TRP A 210 -6.08 14.61 11.17
CA TRP A 210 -5.49 14.61 9.84
C TRP A 210 -6.49 14.21 8.76
N PHE A 211 -7.40 13.31 9.04
CA PHE A 211 -8.46 12.93 8.13
C PHE A 211 -9.44 14.07 7.90
N LEU A 212 -9.97 14.69 8.98
CA LEU A 212 -10.91 15.80 8.89
C LEU A 212 -10.35 17.00 8.11
N ASP A 213 -9.07 17.32 8.31
CA ASP A 213 -8.39 18.38 7.58
C ASP A 213 -8.26 18.07 6.06
N SER A 214 -8.39 16.80 5.65
CA SER A 214 -8.33 16.37 4.23
C SER A 214 -9.68 16.31 3.54
N LEU A 215 -10.80 16.37 4.26
CA LEU A 215 -12.15 16.16 3.73
C LEU A 215 -12.63 17.21 2.73
N GLN A 216 -12.00 18.38 2.68
CA GLN A 216 -12.38 19.43 1.72
C GLN A 216 -12.16 19.02 0.25
N GLU A 217 -11.39 17.96 0.01
CA GLU A 217 -11.04 17.49 -1.33
C GLU A 217 -11.57 16.06 -1.62
N CYS A 218 -12.44 15.52 -0.74
CA CYS A 218 -12.92 14.14 -0.83
C CYS A 218 -14.42 14.03 -0.55
N ASP A 219 -15.12 13.27 -1.38
CA ASP A 219 -16.45 12.77 -1.01
C ASP A 219 -16.29 11.61 -0.03
N TYR A 220 -17.02 11.65 1.08
CA TYR A 220 -16.97 10.60 2.08
C TYR A 220 -18.34 10.32 2.69
N LYS A 221 -18.49 9.15 3.26
CA LYS A 221 -19.66 8.72 4.00
C LYS A 221 -19.25 7.82 5.15
N GLU A 222 -19.79 8.08 6.32
CA GLU A 222 -19.65 7.13 7.42
C GLU A 222 -20.35 5.82 7.07
N CYS A 223 -19.72 4.70 7.42
CA CYS A 223 -20.22 3.39 7.07
C CYS A 223 -20.19 2.42 8.25
N ASP A 224 -21.06 1.43 8.18
CA ASP A 224 -21.05 0.29 9.08
C ASP A 224 -19.92 -0.66 8.68
N LEU A 225 -18.90 -0.76 9.54
CA LEU A 225 -17.72 -1.59 9.27
C LEU A 225 -18.07 -3.06 9.01
N GLU A 226 -19.14 -3.60 9.59
CA GLU A 226 -19.53 -5.00 9.39
C GLU A 226 -19.82 -5.32 7.92
N LYS A 227 -20.33 -4.34 7.17
CA LYS A 227 -20.60 -4.47 5.73
C LYS A 227 -19.34 -4.50 4.85
N TYR A 228 -18.21 -4.06 5.40
CA TYR A 228 -16.92 -3.95 4.71
C TYR A 228 -15.83 -4.84 5.32
N MET A 229 -16.26 -5.77 6.19
CA MET A 229 -15.30 -6.66 6.85
C MET A 229 -14.59 -7.57 5.87
N GLN A 230 -13.26 -7.51 5.90
CA GLN A 230 -12.35 -8.29 5.07
C GLN A 230 -11.57 -9.28 5.94
N GLU A 231 -11.18 -10.41 5.34
CA GLU A 231 -10.42 -11.46 6.05
C GLU A 231 -9.17 -10.92 6.77
N PRO A 232 -8.34 -10.01 6.17
CA PRO A 232 -7.18 -9.45 6.85
C PRO A 232 -7.49 -8.58 8.09
N LEU A 233 -8.76 -8.20 8.30
CA LEU A 233 -9.21 -7.53 9.53
C LEU A 233 -9.63 -8.51 10.63
N LYS A 234 -9.70 -9.80 10.32
CA LYS A 234 -10.14 -10.86 11.25
C LYS A 234 -9.01 -11.78 11.66
N ARG A 235 -8.22 -12.25 10.69
CA ARG A 235 -7.17 -13.28 10.91
C ARG A 235 -6.20 -13.37 9.73
N PRO A 236 -5.04 -14.02 9.93
CA PRO A 236 -4.16 -14.41 8.84
C PRO A 236 -4.81 -15.43 7.90
N PHE A 237 -4.41 -15.42 6.62
CA PHE A 237 -4.76 -16.47 5.69
C PHE A 237 -4.05 -17.78 6.06
N LYS A 238 -4.69 -18.90 5.79
CA LYS A 238 -4.04 -20.20 5.91
C LYS A 238 -2.98 -20.36 4.81
N LYS A 239 -1.85 -20.99 5.18
CA LYS A 239 -0.88 -21.41 4.18
C LYS A 239 -1.50 -22.54 3.36
N PRO A 240 -1.43 -22.50 2.03
CA PRO A 240 -1.81 -23.63 1.19
C PRO A 240 -0.95 -24.87 1.50
N ASP A 241 -1.54 -26.05 1.34
CA ASP A 241 -0.88 -27.36 1.53
C ASP A 241 0.24 -27.58 0.48
#